data_ac8cf3da0c8a81eda8d7f8429297bad4
#
_entry.id   ac8cf3da0c8a81eda8d7f8429297bad4
#
_cell.length_a   1.000
_cell.length_b   1.000
_cell.length_c   1.000
_cell.angle_alpha   90.00
_cell.angle_beta   90.00
_cell.angle_gamma   90.00
#
_symmetry.space_group_name_H-M   'P 1'
#
loop_
_entity.id
_entity.type
_entity.pdbx_description
1 polymer ?
#
loop_
_entity_poly.entity_id
_entity_poly.type
_entity_poly.pdbx_seq_one_letter_code
_entity_poly.pdbx_strand_id
1 'polypeptide(L)'
;MDSFRPAPWFDGTGFERWKILMQAHLQAMGLNIWRVVSDGMKKNGGQQEKQHDVTAKCIILSSLSDIVFNRVYSCENAKELCKTIIENHEGTEDVANERYHVLIDKLK
;
A
#
# COMPACT_ATOMS: atom_id res chain seq x y z
N MET A 1 17.95 16.82 -9.24
CA MET A 1 17.75 16.32 -9.10
C MET A 1 16.96 15.85 -8.75
N ASP A 2 16.66 15.60 -8.85
CA ASP A 2 15.94 15.20 -8.30
C ASP A 2 15.51 14.03 -8.61
N SER A 3 16.12 13.31 -8.21
CA SER A 3 15.78 11.99 -8.24
C SER A 3 14.62 11.74 -7.36
N PHE A 4 14.25 12.68 -6.62
CA PHE A 4 13.15 12.51 -5.71
C PHE A 4 11.82 12.67 -6.41
N ARG A 5 10.95 11.71 -6.25
CA ARG A 5 9.63 11.79 -6.80
C ARG A 5 8.65 11.53 -5.70
N PRO A 6 7.51 12.20 -5.74
CA PRO A 6 6.50 11.96 -4.72
C PRO A 6 5.92 10.56 -4.91
N ALA A 7 5.48 9.96 -3.83
CA ALA A 7 4.83 8.66 -3.90
C ALA A 7 3.53 8.78 -4.67
N PRO A 8 3.08 7.71 -5.30
CA PRO A 8 1.83 7.74 -6.04
C PRO A 8 0.66 7.94 -5.08
N TRP A 9 -0.24 8.83 -5.45
CA TRP A 9 -1.37 9.20 -4.60
C TRP A 9 -2.50 8.18 -4.73
N PHE A 10 -3.15 7.87 -3.62
CA PHE A 10 -4.25 6.92 -3.61
C PHE A 10 -5.44 7.52 -2.90
N ASP A 11 -6.55 7.63 -3.59
CA ASP A 11 -7.77 8.19 -3.04
C ASP A 11 -8.86 7.13 -2.90
N GLY A 12 -8.53 5.88 -3.05
CA GLY A 12 -9.50 4.81 -2.97
C GLY A 12 -9.92 4.27 -4.33
N THR A 13 -9.53 4.95 -5.41
CA THR A 13 -9.86 4.50 -6.76
C THR A 13 -8.58 4.11 -7.47
N GLY A 14 -8.68 3.27 -8.46
CA GLY A 14 -7.53 2.85 -9.25
C GLY A 14 -6.55 2.05 -8.42
N PHE A 15 -7.04 1.18 -7.56
CA PHE A 15 -6.19 0.43 -6.64
C PHE A 15 -5.12 -0.37 -7.34
N GLU A 16 -5.44 -1.08 -8.41
CA GLU A 16 -4.46 -1.92 -9.09
C GLU A 16 -3.30 -1.09 -9.63
N ARG A 17 -3.61 0.04 -10.21
CA ARG A 17 -2.57 0.90 -10.75
C ARG A 17 -1.72 1.44 -9.62
N TRP A 18 -2.38 1.90 -8.54
CA TRP A 18 -1.66 2.44 -7.41
C TRP A 18 -0.74 1.39 -6.78
N LYS A 19 -1.21 0.15 -6.66
CA LYS A 19 -0.44 -0.92 -6.06
C LYS A 19 0.86 -1.14 -6.84
N ILE A 20 0.76 -1.18 -8.14
CA ILE A 20 1.92 -1.39 -8.99
C ILE A 20 2.89 -0.23 -8.89
N LEU A 21 2.35 0.99 -8.93
CA LEU A 21 3.20 2.18 -8.86
C LEU A 21 3.85 2.32 -7.48
N MET A 22 3.12 2.00 -6.43
CA MET A 22 3.67 2.11 -5.08
C MET A 22 4.76 1.08 -4.86
N GLN A 23 4.59 -0.14 -5.37
CA GLN A 23 5.62 -1.14 -5.26
C GLN A 23 6.90 -0.67 -5.96
N ALA A 24 6.76 -0.14 -7.17
CA ALA A 24 7.90 0.34 -7.92
C ALA A 24 8.57 1.51 -7.18
N HIS A 25 7.76 2.38 -6.59
CA HIS A 25 8.27 3.53 -5.87
C HIS A 25 9.08 3.07 -4.65
N LEU A 26 8.54 2.13 -3.88
CA LEU A 26 9.22 1.65 -2.69
C LEU A 26 10.50 0.91 -3.05
N GLN A 27 10.49 0.15 -4.13
CA GLN A 27 11.69 -0.54 -4.59
C GLN A 27 12.75 0.47 -5.01
N ALA A 28 12.32 1.56 -5.63
CA ALA A 28 13.25 2.59 -6.07
C ALA A 28 13.84 3.33 -4.88
N MET A 29 13.10 3.42 -3.79
CA MET A 29 13.59 4.09 -2.58
C MET A 29 14.62 3.20 -1.87
N GLY A 30 14.54 1.90 -2.06
CA GLY A 30 15.49 0.97 -1.48
C GLY A 30 14.87 -0.40 -1.36
N LEU A 31 15.61 -1.43 -1.73
CA LEU A 31 15.07 -2.78 -1.67
C LEU A 31 14.73 -3.21 -0.25
N ASN A 32 15.45 -2.67 0.74
CA ASN A 32 15.13 -3.00 2.12
C ASN A 32 13.82 -2.31 2.55
N ILE A 33 13.50 -1.18 1.95
CA ILE A 33 12.25 -0.48 2.24
C ILE A 33 11.11 -1.31 1.70
N TRP A 34 11.26 -1.85 0.49
CA TRP A 34 10.23 -2.69 -0.08
C TRP A 34 10.12 -4.00 0.69
N ARG A 35 11.24 -4.56 1.09
CA ARG A 35 11.25 -5.86 1.80
C ARG A 35 10.46 -5.81 3.10
N VAL A 36 10.55 -4.72 3.87
CA VAL A 36 9.78 -4.66 5.12
C VAL A 36 8.29 -4.58 4.85
N VAL A 37 7.90 -4.12 3.68
CA VAL A 37 6.48 -4.05 3.32
C VAL A 37 6.00 -5.43 2.89
N SER A 38 6.77 -6.12 2.08
CA SER A 38 6.35 -7.42 1.58
C SER A 38 6.54 -8.54 2.59
N ASP A 39 7.67 -8.55 3.27
CA ASP A 39 8.00 -9.64 4.18
C ASP A 39 7.85 -9.29 5.66
N GLY A 40 7.80 -8.05 5.98
CA GLY A 40 7.76 -7.62 7.38
C GLY A 40 9.16 -7.44 7.92
N MET A 41 9.26 -6.92 9.13
CA MET A 41 10.54 -6.71 9.76
C MET A 41 11.13 -8.02 10.23
N LYS A 42 12.44 -8.14 10.13
CA LYS A 42 13.12 -9.33 10.62
C LYS A 42 13.17 -9.23 12.13
N LYS A 43 12.96 -10.35 12.78
CA LYS A 43 12.96 -10.38 14.24
C LYS A 43 14.25 -9.86 14.83
N ASN A 44 15.38 -10.20 14.24
CA ASN A 44 16.66 -9.78 14.78
C ASN A 44 17.24 -8.57 14.05
N GLY A 45 16.40 -7.83 13.38
CA GLY A 45 16.89 -6.73 12.57
C GLY A 45 17.30 -5.48 13.32
N GLY A 46 16.83 -5.34 14.53
CA GLY A 46 17.21 -4.20 15.35
C GLY A 46 16.74 -2.85 14.84
N GLN A 47 17.50 -1.85 15.16
CA GLN A 47 17.16 -0.47 14.87
C GLN A 47 17.03 -0.18 13.39
N GLN A 48 17.91 -0.73 12.61
CA GLN A 48 17.92 -0.47 11.19
C GLN A 48 16.65 -1.00 10.55
N GLU A 49 16.21 -2.17 11.00
CA GLU A 49 15.02 -2.78 10.45
C GLU A 49 13.82 -1.91 10.80
N LYS A 50 13.78 -1.37 12.01
CA LYS A 50 12.70 -0.51 12.42
C LYS A 50 12.72 0.78 11.60
N GLN A 51 13.92 1.26 11.27
CA GLN A 51 14.03 2.47 10.49
C GLN A 51 13.46 2.27 9.09
N HIS A 52 13.72 1.10 8.50
CA HIS A 52 13.20 0.79 7.18
C HIS A 52 11.67 0.74 7.25
N ASP A 53 11.15 0.15 8.32
CA ASP A 53 9.72 0.03 8.49
C ASP A 53 9.07 1.41 8.62
N VAL A 54 9.64 2.27 9.44
CA VAL A 54 9.10 3.61 9.64
C VAL A 54 9.14 4.40 8.34
N THR A 55 10.22 4.25 7.58
CA THR A 55 10.35 4.94 6.31
C THR A 55 9.25 4.48 5.35
N ALA A 56 9.07 3.16 5.25
CA ALA A 56 8.06 2.62 4.34
C ALA A 56 6.67 3.06 4.77
N LYS A 57 6.42 3.01 6.08
CA LYS A 57 5.11 3.38 6.61
C LYS A 57 4.84 4.86 6.31
N CYS A 58 5.83 5.71 6.49
CA CYS A 58 5.67 7.13 6.23
C CYS A 58 5.36 7.39 4.77
N ILE A 59 6.07 6.70 3.87
CA ILE A 59 5.85 6.87 2.45
C ILE A 59 4.42 6.48 2.09
N ILE A 60 3.98 5.35 2.57
CA ILE A 60 2.64 4.86 2.23
C ILE A 60 1.56 5.78 2.82
N LEU A 61 1.68 6.10 4.11
CA LEU A 61 0.67 6.93 4.74
C LEU A 61 0.58 8.31 4.11
N SER A 62 1.71 8.87 3.69
CA SER A 62 1.72 10.18 3.08
C SER A 62 1.08 10.19 1.70
N SER A 63 0.87 9.04 1.11
CA SER A 63 0.32 8.95 -0.23
C SER A 63 -1.19 8.72 -0.24
N LEU A 64 -1.82 8.72 0.93
CA LEU A 64 -3.24 8.38 1.02
C LEU A 64 -4.11 9.60 1.23
N SER A 65 -5.29 9.57 0.65
CA SER A 65 -6.29 10.61 0.90
C SER A 65 -6.75 10.48 2.35
N ASP A 66 -7.41 11.49 2.87
CA ASP A 66 -7.89 11.48 4.23
C ASP A 66 -8.80 10.28 4.51
N ILE A 67 -9.66 9.98 3.57
CA ILE A 67 -10.59 8.88 3.76
C ILE A 67 -9.87 7.56 3.89
N VAL A 68 -8.91 7.31 3.02
CA VAL A 68 -8.15 6.06 3.06
C VAL A 68 -7.25 6.03 4.30
N PHE A 69 -6.61 7.16 4.60
CA PHE A 69 -5.74 7.28 5.75
C PHE A 69 -6.49 6.93 7.03
N ASN A 70 -7.68 7.46 7.18
CA ASN A 70 -8.47 7.25 8.40
C ASN A 70 -8.84 5.79 8.64
N ARG A 71 -8.77 4.98 7.61
CA ARG A 71 -9.12 3.57 7.77
C ARG A 71 -7.92 2.72 8.16
N VAL A 72 -6.72 3.22 7.94
CA VAL A 72 -5.53 2.37 8.12
C VAL A 72 -4.45 2.95 9.01
N TYR A 73 -4.60 4.18 9.47
CA TYR A 73 -3.50 4.84 10.18
C TYR A 73 -3.06 4.14 11.46
N SER A 74 -3.92 3.31 12.02
CA SER A 74 -3.58 2.64 13.26
C SER A 74 -2.78 1.35 13.09
N CYS A 75 -2.48 0.98 11.86
CA CYS A 75 -1.70 -0.22 11.63
C CYS A 75 -0.31 -0.04 12.22
N GLU A 76 0.23 -1.08 12.83
CA GLU A 76 1.48 -0.99 13.53
C GLU A 76 2.74 -0.95 12.70
N ASN A 77 2.74 -1.62 11.59
CA ASN A 77 3.93 -1.67 10.76
C ASN A 77 3.59 -1.58 9.29
N ALA A 78 4.60 -1.43 8.47
CA ALA A 78 4.39 -1.22 7.05
C ALA A 78 3.74 -2.43 6.37
N LYS A 79 4.09 -3.63 6.80
CA LYS A 79 3.52 -4.82 6.19
C LYS A 79 2.04 -4.90 6.49
N GLU A 80 1.66 -4.64 7.74
CA GLU A 80 0.26 -4.67 8.14
C GLU A 80 -0.50 -3.57 7.42
N LEU A 81 0.09 -2.40 7.32
CA LEU A 81 -0.52 -1.27 6.65
C LEU A 81 -0.84 -1.61 5.20
N CYS A 82 0.14 -2.14 4.49
CA CYS A 82 -0.03 -2.47 3.09
C CYS A 82 -1.05 -3.59 2.94
N LYS A 83 -0.97 -4.59 3.81
CA LYS A 83 -1.89 -5.72 3.77
C LYS A 83 -3.32 -5.23 3.97
N THR A 84 -3.53 -4.33 4.92
CA THR A 84 -4.86 -3.80 5.20
C THR A 84 -5.41 -3.03 4.00
N ILE A 85 -4.56 -2.22 3.37
CA ILE A 85 -5.00 -1.48 2.21
C ILE A 85 -5.40 -2.45 1.10
N ILE A 86 -4.59 -3.48 0.89
CA ILE A 86 -4.87 -4.46 -0.13
C ILE A 86 -6.19 -5.17 0.16
N GLU A 87 -6.36 -5.60 1.39
CA GLU A 87 -7.59 -6.31 1.77
C GLU A 87 -8.83 -5.44 1.59
N ASN A 88 -8.71 -4.17 1.95
CA ASN A 88 -9.84 -3.27 1.85
C ASN A 88 -10.23 -2.96 0.41
N HIS A 89 -9.27 -2.94 -0.47
CA HIS A 89 -9.54 -2.51 -1.83
C HIS A 89 -9.51 -3.63 -2.88
N GLU A 90 -8.66 -4.62 -2.67
CA GLU A 90 -8.59 -5.71 -3.62
C GLU A 90 -9.82 -6.57 -3.48
N GLY A 91 -10.22 -6.82 -2.24
CA GLY A 91 -11.42 -7.60 -2.02
C GLY A 91 -12.63 -6.89 -2.61
N THR A 92 -12.67 -5.61 -2.42
CA THR A 92 -13.79 -4.82 -2.88
C THR A 92 -13.76 -4.78 -4.40
N GLU A 93 -12.59 -4.71 -4.93
CA GLU A 93 -12.44 -4.62 -6.35
C GLU A 93 -12.81 -5.94 -6.96
N ASP A 94 -12.52 -7.01 -6.32
CA ASP A 94 -12.83 -8.35 -6.78
C ASP A 94 -14.31 -8.47 -6.81
N VAL A 95 -14.95 -8.06 -5.78
CA VAL A 95 -16.38 -8.14 -5.68
C VAL A 95 -16.93 -7.23 -6.76
N ALA A 96 -16.36 -6.09 -6.93
CA ALA A 96 -16.84 -5.17 -7.92
C ALA A 96 -16.67 -5.76 -9.30
N ASN A 97 -15.58 -6.42 -9.52
CA ASN A 97 -15.32 -6.97 -10.81
C ASN A 97 -16.25 -8.06 -11.04
N GLU A 98 -16.46 -8.85 -10.12
CA GLU A 98 -17.30 -9.92 -10.20
C GLU A 98 -18.63 -9.42 -10.35
N ARG A 99 -19.02 -8.51 -9.69
CA ARG A 99 -20.28 -8.03 -9.80
C ARG A 99 -20.30 -7.29 -11.01
N TYR A 100 -19.29 -6.84 -11.47
CA TYR A 100 -19.22 -6.13 -12.59
C TYR A 100 -19.55 -7.03 -13.60
N HIS A 101 -19.13 -8.18 -13.55
CA HIS A 101 -19.42 -9.14 -14.48
C HIS A 101 -20.75 -9.55 -14.10
N VAL A 102 -20.91 -9.78 -12.92
CA VAL A 102 -22.13 -10.23 -12.46
C VAL A 102 -23.02 -9.11 -12.33
N LEU A 103 -22.64 -8.10 -11.87
CA LEU A 103 -23.51 -7.08 -11.67
C LEU A 103 -23.85 -6.60 -12.96
N ILE A 104 -22.95 -6.61 -13.81
CA ILE A 104 -23.23 -6.20 -15.04
C ILE A 104 -24.04 -7.27 -15.38
N ASP A 105 -23.77 -8.39 -15.03
CA ASP A 105 -24.51 -9.48 -15.27
C ASP A 105 -25.61 -9.44 -14.38
N LYS A 106 -25.50 -9.07 -13.30
CA LYS A 106 -26.51 -9.04 -12.42
C LYS A 106 -27.18 -7.86 -12.54
N LEU A 107 -26.46 -6.96 -12.75
CA LEU A 107 -27.03 -5.81 -12.70
C LEU A 107 -27.63 -6.02 -13.77
N LYS A 108 -27.16 -6.79 -14.24
CA LYS A 108 -27.42 -7.23 -15.08
C LYS A 108 -28.30 -7.80 -14.63
#